data_6125b66d74cb43ac1510698bfe473b3f
#
_entry.id   6125b66d74cb43ac1510698bfe473b3f
#
_cell.length_a   1.000
_cell.length_b   1.000
_cell.length_c   1.000
_cell.angle_alpha   90.00
_cell.angle_beta   90.00
_cell.angle_gamma   90.00
#
_symmetry.space_group_name_H-M   'P 1'
#
loop_
_entity.id
_entity.type
_entity.pdbx_description
1 polymer ?
#
loop_
_entity_poly.entity_id
_entity_poly.type
_entity_poly.pdbx_seq_one_letter_code
_entity_poly.pdbx_strand_id
1 'polypeptide(L)'
;MNYTESNERLKALLNFSDNLIKIDEGLSVFNFSFTSASSAILPGETEYRCGAHTFTQNFAAIKIMTGDVLDVQDSHVAENTYFRYHLFMPGGAVKTNKLVLMLHGFNEKSWMKYYTWAECIVRQTGKAVLLFPIAFHMNRAPQAWSGTRGMFAASEQRKKQFPFLLHSSLSNVAISTRLQANPRRFVWSGLQTYYDVIQLLQQIKSGHHPAIDKNAGIDLFAYSIGAFLSEILVMSNHENYFSNSKLVMFCGGPVFNRISPVSKFILDSEANVNLYSFLVEHLDSHLQKDERLRHYLSGEHIEGTYFRSILNYSSMASVREERLKAIAPQLHAVALNGDTVIYPYEVLNTLQGKYRNIPVAVDILDLPYEFIHETPFPVMIKNASLVNEAFDKVFNIICRQLA
;
A
#
# COMPACT_ATOMS: atom_id res chain seq x y z
N MET A 1 14.03 -11.89 21.85
CA MET A 1 14.72 -10.95 20.94
C MET A 1 13.85 -9.74 20.84
N ASN A 2 14.37 -8.55 21.05
CA ASN A 2 13.62 -7.31 20.98
C ASN A 2 13.56 -6.77 19.53
N TYR A 3 12.74 -5.73 19.30
CA TYR A 3 12.51 -5.16 17.97
C TYR A 3 13.81 -4.69 17.29
N THR A 4 14.66 -3.95 18.01
CA THR A 4 15.88 -3.37 17.42
C THR A 4 16.89 -4.44 17.02
N GLU A 5 17.10 -5.45 17.84
CA GLU A 5 17.98 -6.60 17.53
C GLU A 5 17.44 -7.43 16.36
N SER A 6 16.13 -7.69 16.35
CA SER A 6 15.47 -8.41 15.26
C SER A 6 15.59 -7.63 13.93
N ASN A 7 15.42 -6.31 13.96
CA ASN A 7 15.56 -5.45 12.78
C ASN A 7 16.96 -5.57 12.16
N GLU A 8 18.03 -5.44 12.96
CA GLU A 8 19.41 -5.55 12.47
C GLU A 8 19.71 -6.97 11.94
N ARG A 9 19.24 -8.00 12.63
CA ARG A 9 19.42 -9.39 12.21
C ARG A 9 18.74 -9.67 10.86
N LEU A 10 17.46 -9.32 10.72
CA LEU A 10 16.71 -9.59 9.50
C LEU A 10 17.22 -8.77 8.31
N LYS A 11 17.63 -7.53 8.55
CA LYS A 11 18.27 -6.68 7.53
C LYS A 11 19.55 -7.30 6.97
N ALA A 12 20.34 -7.97 7.80
CA ALA A 12 21.58 -8.62 7.38
C ALA A 12 21.33 -9.93 6.62
N LEU A 13 20.25 -10.66 6.92
CA LEU A 13 19.97 -11.98 6.38
C LEU A 13 19.11 -11.95 5.11
N LEU A 14 18.15 -11.00 5.01
CA LEU A 14 17.13 -11.04 3.98
C LEU A 14 17.57 -10.35 2.68
N ASN A 15 17.32 -11.04 1.57
CA ASN A 15 17.55 -10.57 0.22
C ASN A 15 16.49 -11.18 -0.73
N PHE A 16 16.49 -10.79 -1.99
CA PHE A 16 15.61 -11.36 -3.02
C PHE A 16 16.28 -12.38 -3.94
N SER A 17 17.59 -12.62 -3.82
CA SER A 17 18.33 -13.55 -4.69
C SER A 17 18.02 -15.00 -4.34
N ASP A 18 17.92 -15.32 -3.05
CA ASP A 18 17.69 -16.67 -2.58
C ASP A 18 16.19 -17.00 -2.58
N ASN A 19 15.81 -18.20 -3.00
CA ASN A 19 14.40 -18.62 -3.01
C ASN A 19 13.89 -18.99 -1.61
N LEU A 20 14.78 -19.46 -0.74
CA LEU A 20 14.49 -19.82 0.65
C LEU A 20 15.62 -19.35 1.55
N ILE A 21 15.27 -18.65 2.60
CA ILE A 21 16.18 -18.18 3.64
C ILE A 21 15.67 -18.74 4.99
N LYS A 22 16.43 -19.61 5.61
CA LYS A 22 16.14 -20.09 6.95
C LYS A 22 16.68 -19.08 7.95
N ILE A 23 15.80 -18.43 8.71
CA ILE A 23 16.18 -17.45 9.72
C ILE A 23 16.60 -18.13 11.02
N ASP A 24 15.77 -19.05 11.49
CA ASP A 24 16.02 -19.93 12.64
C ASP A 24 15.04 -21.13 12.58
N GLU A 25 14.95 -21.91 13.67
CA GLU A 25 14.05 -23.07 13.73
C GLU A 25 12.56 -22.68 13.67
N GLY A 26 12.21 -21.46 14.10
CA GLY A 26 10.84 -20.96 14.18
C GLY A 26 10.40 -20.12 12.96
N LEU A 27 11.32 -19.77 12.04
CA LEU A 27 11.02 -18.84 10.95
C LEU A 27 11.83 -19.14 9.69
N SER A 28 11.15 -19.21 8.56
CA SER A 28 11.75 -19.26 7.21
C SER A 28 11.09 -18.22 6.30
N VAL A 29 11.83 -17.72 5.32
CA VAL A 29 11.31 -16.76 4.33
C VAL A 29 11.51 -17.35 2.93
N PHE A 30 10.42 -17.45 2.19
CA PHE A 30 10.40 -17.83 0.79
C PHE A 30 10.27 -16.61 -0.09
N ASN A 31 10.98 -16.58 -1.19
CA ASN A 31 10.90 -15.53 -2.21
C ASN A 31 10.30 -16.11 -3.49
N PHE A 32 9.15 -15.61 -3.88
CA PHE A 32 8.45 -16.03 -5.09
C PHE A 32 8.50 -14.93 -6.15
N SER A 33 8.62 -15.33 -7.40
CA SER A 33 8.47 -14.43 -8.54
C SER A 33 7.00 -14.25 -8.87
N PHE A 34 6.65 -13.05 -9.31
CA PHE A 34 5.31 -12.70 -9.77
C PHE A 34 5.39 -11.97 -11.11
N THR A 35 4.48 -12.29 -12.01
CA THR A 35 4.27 -11.57 -13.26
C THR A 35 2.89 -10.95 -13.24
N SER A 36 2.83 -9.63 -13.26
CA SER A 36 1.56 -8.89 -13.31
C SER A 36 0.90 -9.09 -14.68
N ALA A 37 -0.28 -9.68 -14.68
CA ALA A 37 -1.15 -9.73 -15.87
C ALA A 37 -1.87 -8.39 -16.11
N SER A 38 -1.83 -7.48 -15.13
CA SER A 38 -2.57 -6.23 -15.11
C SER A 38 -1.75 -5.02 -15.59
N SER A 39 -0.55 -5.24 -16.13
CA SER A 39 0.29 -4.16 -16.67
C SER A 39 -0.38 -3.41 -17.86
N ALA A 40 -1.26 -4.07 -18.60
CA ALA A 40 -2.07 -3.48 -19.67
C ALA A 40 -3.06 -2.38 -19.18
N ILE A 41 -3.33 -2.30 -17.87
CA ILE A 41 -4.13 -1.21 -17.28
C ILE A 41 -3.34 0.11 -17.27
N LEU A 42 -2.03 0.06 -17.29
CA LEU A 42 -1.18 1.24 -17.16
C LEU A 42 -1.16 2.10 -18.42
N PRO A 43 -0.96 3.43 -18.30
CA PRO A 43 -0.71 4.29 -19.44
C PRO A 43 0.55 3.87 -20.21
N GLY A 44 0.49 3.95 -21.54
CA GLY A 44 1.61 3.65 -22.44
C GLY A 44 1.28 2.65 -23.55
N GLU A 45 0.24 1.82 -23.36
CA GLU A 45 -0.26 0.95 -24.40
C GLU A 45 -1.11 1.70 -25.41
N THR A 46 -1.12 1.23 -26.66
CA THR A 46 -1.93 1.82 -27.75
C THR A 46 -3.35 1.29 -27.79
N GLU A 47 -3.60 0.12 -27.21
CA GLU A 47 -4.91 -0.49 -27.07
C GLU A 47 -5.12 -0.93 -25.63
N TYR A 48 -6.31 -0.69 -25.11
CA TYR A 48 -6.76 -1.20 -23.84
C TYR A 48 -8.05 -2.01 -24.00
N ARG A 49 -8.10 -3.18 -23.37
CA ARG A 49 -9.29 -4.02 -23.26
C ARG A 49 -9.59 -4.36 -21.81
N CYS A 50 -10.81 -4.16 -21.37
CA CYS A 50 -11.25 -4.66 -20.09
C CYS A 50 -11.40 -6.18 -20.13
N GLY A 51 -10.83 -6.89 -19.15
CA GLY A 51 -10.99 -8.35 -19.05
C GLY A 51 -12.38 -8.81 -18.60
N ALA A 52 -13.15 -7.92 -17.96
CA ALA A 52 -14.47 -8.24 -17.39
C ALA A 52 -15.65 -7.74 -18.22
N HIS A 53 -15.45 -6.74 -19.09
CA HIS A 53 -16.51 -6.10 -19.87
C HIS A 53 -16.10 -5.91 -21.33
N THR A 54 -17.06 -5.70 -22.21
CA THR A 54 -16.83 -5.43 -23.65
C THR A 54 -16.34 -4.01 -23.93
N PHE A 55 -15.44 -3.51 -23.09
CA PHE A 55 -14.87 -2.18 -23.26
C PHE A 55 -13.48 -2.28 -23.89
N THR A 56 -13.30 -1.53 -24.99
CA THR A 56 -12.01 -1.39 -25.68
C THR A 56 -11.79 0.07 -26.02
N GLN A 57 -10.59 0.56 -25.81
CA GLN A 57 -10.20 1.92 -26.18
C GLN A 57 -8.81 1.92 -26.85
N ASN A 58 -8.72 2.61 -27.99
CA ASN A 58 -7.47 2.83 -28.69
C ASN A 58 -6.89 4.19 -28.34
N PHE A 59 -5.58 4.24 -28.15
CA PHE A 59 -4.84 5.47 -27.87
C PHE A 59 -3.88 5.81 -29.00
N ALA A 60 -3.70 7.09 -29.25
CA ALA A 60 -2.59 7.54 -30.09
C ALA A 60 -1.27 7.17 -29.42
N ALA A 61 -0.30 6.68 -30.20
CA ALA A 61 1.03 6.40 -29.70
C ALA A 61 1.63 7.67 -29.06
N ILE A 62 1.97 7.59 -27.78
CA ILE A 62 2.60 8.69 -27.07
C ILE A 62 4.05 8.75 -27.52
N LYS A 63 4.49 9.87 -28.13
CA LYS A 63 5.91 10.09 -28.40
C LYS A 63 6.66 10.15 -27.08
N ILE A 64 7.57 9.21 -26.87
CA ILE A 64 8.52 9.24 -25.75
C ILE A 64 9.39 10.49 -25.97
N MET A 65 9.26 11.48 -25.12
CA MET A 65 10.17 12.61 -25.06
C MET A 65 11.36 12.22 -24.17
N THR A 66 12.46 11.91 -24.82
CA THR A 66 13.86 12.02 -24.40
C THR A 66 14.23 11.70 -22.93
N GLY A 67 14.89 10.57 -22.72
CA GLY A 67 16.11 10.41 -21.91
C GLY A 67 16.08 10.70 -20.40
N ASP A 68 15.03 11.25 -19.83
CA ASP A 68 14.89 11.40 -18.38
C ASP A 68 14.42 10.10 -17.76
N VAL A 69 15.16 9.65 -16.79
CA VAL A 69 14.85 8.44 -15.99
C VAL A 69 13.44 8.47 -15.36
N LEU A 70 12.88 9.66 -15.15
CA LEU A 70 11.54 9.86 -14.60
C LEU A 70 10.43 9.89 -15.66
N ASP A 71 10.78 9.97 -16.94
CA ASP A 71 9.83 10.14 -18.06
C ASP A 71 9.44 8.81 -18.73
N VAL A 72 9.82 7.68 -18.11
CA VAL A 72 9.47 6.35 -18.57
C VAL A 72 7.95 6.15 -18.51
N GLN A 73 7.38 5.61 -19.59
CA GLN A 73 5.97 5.20 -19.60
C GLN A 73 5.71 4.10 -18.58
N ASP A 74 4.56 4.15 -17.95
CA ASP A 74 4.23 3.26 -16.82
C ASP A 74 4.19 1.78 -17.24
N SER A 75 3.65 1.46 -18.42
CA SER A 75 3.62 0.10 -18.98
C SER A 75 5.00 -0.44 -19.37
N HIS A 76 5.99 0.43 -19.53
CA HIS A 76 7.36 0.04 -19.91
C HIS A 76 8.31 -0.13 -18.71
N VAL A 77 7.83 0.00 -17.49
CA VAL A 77 8.62 -0.26 -16.28
C VAL A 77 8.63 -1.78 -16.04
N ALA A 78 9.71 -2.45 -16.48
CA ALA A 78 9.84 -3.91 -16.41
C ALA A 78 9.75 -4.44 -14.97
N GLU A 79 10.35 -3.74 -14.00
CA GLU A 79 10.32 -4.10 -12.59
C GLU A 79 8.89 -4.08 -12.02
N ASN A 80 8.00 -3.25 -12.58
CA ASN A 80 6.61 -3.22 -12.17
C ASN A 80 5.79 -4.39 -12.72
N THR A 81 6.23 -5.00 -13.80
CA THR A 81 5.61 -6.19 -14.42
C THR A 81 6.18 -7.49 -13.84
N TYR A 82 7.49 -7.56 -13.64
CA TYR A 82 8.20 -8.74 -13.16
C TYR A 82 8.89 -8.43 -11.84
N PHE A 83 8.37 -8.95 -10.74
CA PHE A 83 8.90 -8.67 -9.40
C PHE A 83 8.87 -9.89 -8.49
N ARG A 84 9.42 -9.76 -7.31
CA ARG A 84 9.41 -10.81 -6.28
C ARG A 84 8.71 -10.30 -5.03
N TYR A 85 8.12 -11.23 -4.26
CA TYR A 85 7.52 -10.98 -2.96
C TYR A 85 8.05 -11.97 -1.93
N HIS A 86 8.00 -11.57 -0.66
CA HIS A 86 8.42 -12.41 0.47
C HIS A 86 7.21 -13.11 1.10
N LEU A 87 7.38 -14.38 1.47
CA LEU A 87 6.45 -15.13 2.31
C LEU A 87 7.19 -15.59 3.57
N PHE A 88 6.90 -14.98 4.70
CA PHE A 88 7.36 -15.38 6.01
C PHE A 88 6.52 -16.54 6.50
N MET A 89 7.15 -17.67 6.82
CA MET A 89 6.49 -18.92 7.21
C MET A 89 6.92 -19.35 8.61
N PRO A 90 6.02 -19.91 9.42
CA PRO A 90 6.41 -20.62 10.63
C PRO A 90 7.45 -21.69 10.33
N GLY A 91 8.44 -21.86 11.20
CA GLY A 91 9.54 -22.81 11.01
C GLY A 91 9.05 -24.23 10.78
N GLY A 92 9.72 -24.93 9.86
CA GLY A 92 9.37 -26.30 9.49
C GLY A 92 8.14 -26.45 8.59
N ALA A 93 7.34 -25.40 8.42
CA ALA A 93 6.17 -25.45 7.54
C ALA A 93 6.57 -25.38 6.06
N VAL A 94 6.09 -26.35 5.28
CA VAL A 94 6.24 -26.34 3.82
C VAL A 94 5.05 -25.67 3.15
N LYS A 95 3.87 -25.72 3.78
CA LYS A 95 2.62 -25.14 3.29
C LYS A 95 1.80 -24.57 4.44
N THR A 96 1.11 -23.46 4.18
CA THR A 96 0.24 -22.81 5.19
C THR A 96 -1.21 -22.78 4.72
N ASN A 97 -2.13 -22.86 5.69
CA ASN A 97 -3.56 -22.63 5.50
C ASN A 97 -4.06 -21.34 6.19
N LYS A 98 -3.16 -20.53 6.73
CA LYS A 98 -3.46 -19.25 7.39
C LYS A 98 -2.48 -18.20 6.89
N LEU A 99 -3.00 -17.16 6.27
CA LEU A 99 -2.22 -16.12 5.62
C LEU A 99 -2.61 -14.73 6.12
N VAL A 100 -1.62 -13.89 6.34
CA VAL A 100 -1.79 -12.44 6.47
C VAL A 100 -1.13 -11.78 5.26
N LEU A 101 -1.93 -11.11 4.43
CA LEU A 101 -1.42 -10.26 3.36
C LEU A 101 -0.99 -8.92 3.96
N MET A 102 0.28 -8.56 3.84
CA MET A 102 0.83 -7.31 4.35
C MET A 102 1.05 -6.32 3.20
N LEU A 103 0.42 -5.12 3.32
CA LEU A 103 0.58 -4.01 2.39
C LEU A 103 1.24 -2.81 3.07
N HIS A 104 2.23 -2.23 2.38
CA HIS A 104 3.13 -1.21 2.90
C HIS A 104 2.65 0.23 2.68
N GLY A 105 3.36 1.21 3.24
CA GLY A 105 3.11 2.65 3.12
C GLY A 105 3.52 3.24 1.76
N PHE A 106 3.09 4.49 1.52
CA PHE A 106 3.37 5.21 0.28
C PHE A 106 4.84 5.59 0.15
N ASN A 107 5.37 5.55 -1.07
CA ASN A 107 6.76 5.88 -1.42
C ASN A 107 7.82 5.01 -0.70
N GLU A 108 7.44 3.87 -0.20
CA GLU A 108 8.38 2.93 0.41
C GLU A 108 9.30 2.30 -0.65
N LYS A 109 10.59 2.20 -0.31
CA LYS A 109 11.63 1.69 -1.21
C LYS A 109 12.29 0.42 -0.71
N SER A 110 12.00 0.02 0.53
CA SER A 110 12.62 -1.12 1.19
C SER A 110 11.68 -1.76 2.20
N TRP A 111 11.74 -3.09 2.27
CA TRP A 111 10.99 -3.89 3.23
C TRP A 111 11.59 -3.91 4.65
N MET A 112 12.73 -3.27 4.91
CA MET A 112 13.51 -3.45 6.14
C MET A 112 12.70 -3.30 7.42
N LYS A 113 11.87 -2.25 7.55
CA LYS A 113 11.02 -2.09 8.75
C LYS A 113 9.93 -3.15 8.86
N TYR A 114 9.43 -3.63 7.74
CA TYR A 114 8.34 -4.61 7.67
C TYR A 114 8.79 -6.03 7.98
N TYR A 115 10.05 -6.34 7.84
CA TYR A 115 10.60 -7.66 8.15
C TYR A 115 10.36 -8.05 9.62
N THR A 116 10.65 -7.12 10.53
CA THR A 116 10.42 -7.34 11.97
C THR A 116 8.94 -7.40 12.30
N TRP A 117 8.11 -6.62 11.60
CA TRP A 117 6.66 -6.68 11.76
C TRP A 117 6.11 -8.04 11.32
N ALA A 118 6.56 -8.54 10.17
CA ALA A 118 6.18 -9.86 9.67
C ALA A 118 6.65 -10.98 10.60
N GLU A 119 7.89 -10.94 11.06
CA GLU A 119 8.40 -11.90 12.05
C GLU A 119 7.54 -11.92 13.32
N CYS A 120 7.21 -10.75 13.86
CA CYS A 120 6.39 -10.62 15.05
C CYS A 120 5.01 -11.27 14.85
N ILE A 121 4.34 -10.97 13.72
CA ILE A 121 3.03 -11.55 13.41
C ILE A 121 3.14 -13.08 13.26
N VAL A 122 4.13 -13.59 12.52
CA VAL A 122 4.33 -15.04 12.36
C VAL A 122 4.49 -15.72 13.73
N ARG A 123 5.38 -15.20 14.58
CA ARG A 123 5.70 -15.81 15.86
C ARG A 123 4.54 -15.77 16.85
N GLN A 124 3.78 -14.68 16.87
CA GLN A 124 2.67 -14.52 17.82
C GLN A 124 1.38 -15.20 17.37
N THR A 125 1.13 -15.28 16.06
CA THR A 125 -0.16 -15.80 15.53
C THR A 125 -0.04 -17.19 14.91
N GLY A 126 1.16 -17.64 14.56
CA GLY A 126 1.37 -18.86 13.78
C GLY A 126 0.89 -18.77 12.33
N LYS A 127 0.45 -17.57 11.86
CA LYS A 127 0.04 -17.34 10.47
C LYS A 127 1.24 -16.97 9.62
N ALA A 128 1.29 -17.42 8.38
CA ALA A 128 2.27 -16.93 7.43
C ALA A 128 1.96 -15.47 7.06
N VAL A 129 3.01 -14.68 6.75
CA VAL A 129 2.86 -13.28 6.35
C VAL A 129 3.47 -13.07 4.97
N LEU A 130 2.65 -12.62 4.03
CA LEU A 130 3.05 -12.35 2.66
C LEU A 130 3.20 -10.84 2.46
N LEU A 131 4.42 -10.38 2.19
CA LEU A 131 4.74 -8.99 1.89
C LEU A 131 4.60 -8.76 0.39
N PHE A 132 3.50 -8.12 -0.03
CA PHE A 132 3.21 -7.89 -1.44
C PHE A 132 3.46 -6.42 -1.82
N PRO A 133 4.33 -6.13 -2.80
CA PRO A 133 4.66 -4.75 -3.14
C PRO A 133 3.56 -4.07 -3.96
N ILE A 134 3.23 -2.85 -3.58
CA ILE A 134 2.35 -1.96 -4.35
C ILE A 134 3.08 -1.51 -5.64
N ALA A 135 2.36 -1.34 -6.73
CA ALA A 135 2.93 -0.92 -8.02
C ALA A 135 3.81 0.33 -7.89
N PHE A 136 4.97 0.30 -8.54
CA PHE A 136 6.00 1.35 -8.52
C PHE A 136 6.66 1.62 -7.16
N HIS A 137 6.54 0.70 -6.21
CA HIS A 137 7.18 0.76 -4.90
C HIS A 137 8.13 -0.43 -4.70
N MET A 138 8.97 -0.37 -3.70
CA MET A 138 9.90 -1.46 -3.36
C MET A 138 10.70 -1.92 -4.59
N ASN A 139 10.76 -3.22 -4.82
CA ASN A 139 11.38 -3.86 -5.98
C ASN A 139 10.51 -3.85 -7.26
N ARG A 140 9.37 -3.15 -7.24
CA ARG A 140 8.54 -2.84 -8.43
C ARG A 140 8.87 -1.47 -9.04
N ALA A 141 9.82 -0.74 -8.47
CA ALA A 141 10.29 0.53 -9.00
C ALA A 141 11.70 0.39 -9.58
N PRO A 142 12.04 1.10 -10.68
CA PRO A 142 13.39 1.15 -11.19
C PRO A 142 14.39 1.59 -10.11
N GLN A 143 15.51 0.90 -10.01
CA GLN A 143 16.55 1.23 -9.03
C GLN A 143 17.05 2.68 -9.17
N ALA A 144 17.04 3.21 -10.39
CA ALA A 144 17.40 4.60 -10.66
C ALA A 144 16.56 5.62 -9.89
N TRP A 145 15.27 5.31 -9.54
CA TRP A 145 14.40 6.19 -8.75
C TRP A 145 14.78 6.24 -7.26
N SER A 146 15.75 5.44 -6.86
CA SER A 146 16.32 5.43 -5.51
C SER A 146 17.78 5.83 -5.50
N GLY A 147 18.37 6.13 -6.66
CA GLY A 147 19.77 6.51 -6.81
C GLY A 147 20.05 7.91 -6.21
N THR A 148 20.85 7.97 -5.13
CA THR A 148 21.06 9.18 -4.34
C THR A 148 21.47 10.38 -5.19
N ARG A 149 22.51 10.22 -6.05
CA ARG A 149 23.05 11.34 -6.88
C ARG A 149 22.04 11.85 -7.89
N GLY A 150 21.36 10.95 -8.62
CA GLY A 150 20.37 11.32 -9.64
C GLY A 150 19.15 12.01 -9.01
N MET A 151 18.63 11.43 -7.92
CA MET A 151 17.46 11.97 -7.24
C MET A 151 17.76 13.29 -6.50
N PHE A 152 18.96 13.46 -5.98
CA PHE A 152 19.38 14.75 -5.42
C PHE A 152 19.38 15.83 -6.51
N ALA A 153 20.01 15.57 -7.67
CA ALA A 153 20.03 16.52 -8.80
C ALA A 153 18.61 16.85 -9.28
N ALA A 154 17.75 15.84 -9.43
CA ALA A 154 16.34 16.03 -9.81
C ALA A 154 15.56 16.87 -8.79
N SER A 155 15.78 16.65 -7.48
CA SER A 155 15.17 17.45 -6.41
C SER A 155 15.60 18.92 -6.47
N GLU A 156 16.88 19.19 -6.70
CA GLU A 156 17.38 20.56 -6.83
C GLU A 156 16.84 21.26 -8.10
N GLN A 157 16.75 20.54 -9.20
CA GLN A 157 16.13 21.06 -10.42
C GLN A 157 14.65 21.39 -10.21
N ARG A 158 13.91 20.51 -9.52
CA ARG A 158 12.49 20.70 -9.20
C ARG A 158 12.26 21.91 -8.30
N LYS A 159 13.13 22.17 -7.30
CA LYS A 159 13.09 23.37 -6.46
C LYS A 159 13.32 24.65 -7.25
N LYS A 160 14.17 24.63 -8.29
CA LYS A 160 14.36 25.77 -9.19
C LYS A 160 13.14 26.01 -10.06
N GLN A 161 12.45 24.95 -10.49
CA GLN A 161 11.24 25.04 -11.32
C GLN A 161 10.05 25.58 -10.53
N PHE A 162 9.94 25.23 -9.24
CA PHE A 162 8.85 25.61 -8.34
C PHE A 162 9.40 26.37 -7.13
N PRO A 163 9.46 27.71 -7.15
CA PRO A 163 10.12 28.50 -6.10
C PRO A 163 9.51 28.38 -4.71
N PHE A 164 8.22 28.01 -4.61
CA PHE A 164 7.50 27.82 -3.34
C PHE A 164 7.33 26.36 -2.93
N LEU A 165 8.06 25.47 -3.57
CA LEU A 165 7.97 24.04 -3.33
C LEU A 165 8.40 23.67 -1.92
N LEU A 166 7.51 23.02 -1.19
CA LEU A 166 7.79 22.50 0.13
C LEU A 166 8.10 21.00 0.07
N HIS A 167 9.06 20.58 0.89
CA HIS A 167 9.39 19.18 1.16
C HIS A 167 9.87 18.33 -0.02
N SER A 168 10.32 18.93 -1.13
CA SER A 168 11.01 18.15 -2.17
C SER A 168 12.36 17.64 -1.66
N SER A 169 12.62 16.37 -1.88
CA SER A 169 13.82 15.66 -1.42
C SER A 169 14.24 14.57 -2.40
N LEU A 170 15.46 14.04 -2.21
CA LEU A 170 15.88 12.86 -2.96
C LEU A 170 15.00 11.61 -2.71
N SER A 171 14.29 11.56 -1.58
CA SER A 171 13.43 10.44 -1.24
C SER A 171 12.11 10.46 -2.01
N ASN A 172 11.51 11.63 -2.23
CA ASN A 172 10.18 11.74 -2.81
C ASN A 172 10.13 12.32 -4.24
N VAL A 173 11.24 12.85 -4.76
CA VAL A 173 11.24 13.56 -6.06
C VAL A 173 10.75 12.68 -7.21
N ALA A 174 11.07 11.40 -7.24
CA ALA A 174 10.64 10.51 -8.33
C ALA A 174 9.11 10.39 -8.38
N ILE A 175 8.50 10.02 -7.27
CA ILE A 175 7.04 9.87 -7.20
C ILE A 175 6.32 11.21 -7.33
N SER A 176 6.86 12.28 -6.72
CA SER A 176 6.29 13.64 -6.81
C SER A 176 6.29 14.16 -8.22
N THR A 177 7.41 14.04 -8.95
CA THR A 177 7.50 14.46 -10.36
C THR A 177 6.52 13.70 -11.24
N ARG A 178 6.44 12.38 -11.07
CA ARG A 178 5.56 11.51 -11.87
C ARG A 178 4.08 11.77 -11.61
N LEU A 179 3.68 11.94 -10.36
CA LEU A 179 2.28 12.24 -10.00
C LEU A 179 1.89 13.67 -10.36
N GLN A 180 2.79 14.64 -10.21
CA GLN A 180 2.53 16.01 -10.64
C GLN A 180 2.37 16.08 -12.16
N ALA A 181 3.18 15.36 -12.93
CA ALA A 181 3.06 15.31 -14.39
C ALA A 181 1.77 14.60 -14.86
N ASN A 182 1.35 13.54 -14.15
CA ASN A 182 0.12 12.80 -14.46
C ASN A 182 -0.51 12.19 -13.20
N PRO A 183 -1.46 12.88 -12.55
CA PRO A 183 -2.09 12.40 -11.32
C PRO A 183 -2.95 11.13 -11.51
N ARG A 184 -3.37 10.80 -12.75
CA ARG A 184 -4.07 9.55 -13.06
C ARG A 184 -3.25 8.31 -12.71
N ARG A 185 -1.91 8.44 -12.63
CA ARG A 185 -1.01 7.36 -12.19
C ARG A 185 -1.39 6.79 -10.83
N PHE A 186 -1.91 7.60 -9.93
CA PHE A 186 -2.40 7.13 -8.64
C PHE A 186 -3.55 6.12 -8.80
N VAL A 187 -4.50 6.39 -9.68
CA VAL A 187 -5.62 5.48 -9.98
C VAL A 187 -5.10 4.20 -10.63
N TRP A 188 -4.32 4.33 -11.71
CA TRP A 188 -3.88 3.17 -12.48
C TRP A 188 -2.93 2.25 -11.72
N SER A 189 -2.01 2.80 -10.94
CA SER A 189 -1.13 1.99 -10.08
C SER A 189 -1.88 1.29 -8.95
N GLY A 190 -2.87 1.96 -8.39
CA GLY A 190 -3.78 1.36 -7.39
C GLY A 190 -4.59 0.21 -7.97
N LEU A 191 -5.21 0.40 -9.13
CA LEU A 191 -5.96 -0.64 -9.84
C LEU A 191 -5.08 -1.82 -10.24
N GLN A 192 -3.88 -1.56 -10.77
CA GLN A 192 -2.95 -2.64 -11.08
C GLN A 192 -2.64 -3.47 -9.82
N THR A 193 -2.34 -2.83 -8.71
CA THR A 193 -2.05 -3.57 -7.47
C THR A 193 -3.28 -4.34 -6.97
N TYR A 194 -4.46 -3.74 -7.06
CA TYR A 194 -5.70 -4.43 -6.73
C TYR A 194 -5.85 -5.73 -7.53
N TYR A 195 -5.73 -5.67 -8.85
CA TYR A 195 -5.87 -6.85 -9.70
C TYR A 195 -4.70 -7.84 -9.57
N ASP A 196 -3.49 -7.37 -9.26
CA ASP A 196 -2.36 -8.26 -8.96
C ASP A 196 -2.61 -9.06 -7.67
N VAL A 197 -3.21 -8.43 -6.66
CA VAL A 197 -3.66 -9.14 -5.44
C VAL A 197 -4.73 -10.17 -5.79
N ILE A 198 -5.74 -9.79 -6.59
CA ILE A 198 -6.77 -10.74 -7.04
C ILE A 198 -6.16 -11.89 -7.83
N GLN A 199 -5.23 -11.63 -8.76
CA GLN A 199 -4.50 -12.65 -9.51
C GLN A 199 -3.75 -13.60 -8.57
N LEU A 200 -3.07 -13.10 -7.55
CA LEU A 200 -2.40 -13.92 -6.54
C LEU A 200 -3.41 -14.81 -5.79
N LEU A 201 -4.54 -14.25 -5.38
CA LEU A 201 -5.58 -15.01 -4.68
C LEU A 201 -6.20 -16.09 -5.58
N GLN A 202 -6.41 -15.81 -6.85
CA GLN A 202 -6.85 -16.82 -7.84
C GLN A 202 -5.85 -17.96 -7.97
N GLN A 203 -4.53 -17.67 -8.04
CA GLN A 203 -3.50 -18.69 -8.03
C GLN A 203 -3.51 -19.55 -6.76
N ILE A 204 -3.73 -18.92 -5.60
CA ILE A 204 -3.87 -19.64 -4.33
C ILE A 204 -5.12 -20.52 -4.35
N LYS A 205 -6.28 -19.96 -4.64
CA LYS A 205 -7.58 -20.67 -4.60
C LYS A 205 -7.68 -21.79 -5.64
N SER A 206 -7.01 -21.68 -6.77
CA SER A 206 -6.88 -22.77 -7.75
C SER A 206 -5.84 -23.84 -7.38
N GLY A 207 -5.10 -23.65 -6.27
CA GLY A 207 -4.08 -24.60 -5.78
C GLY A 207 -2.74 -24.54 -6.48
N HIS A 208 -2.50 -23.49 -7.30
CA HIS A 208 -1.25 -23.33 -8.04
C HIS A 208 -0.13 -22.69 -7.20
N HIS A 209 -0.43 -22.14 -6.01
CA HIS A 209 0.61 -21.59 -5.16
C HIS A 209 1.35 -22.70 -4.40
N PRO A 210 2.70 -22.77 -4.50
CA PRO A 210 3.46 -23.92 -3.96
C PRO A 210 3.43 -24.02 -2.43
N ALA A 211 3.37 -22.88 -1.71
CA ALA A 211 3.50 -22.83 -0.26
C ALA A 211 2.22 -22.39 0.48
N ILE A 212 1.12 -22.08 -0.24
CA ILE A 212 -0.15 -21.66 0.37
C ILE A 212 -1.25 -22.62 -0.08
N ASP A 213 -2.04 -23.12 0.88
CA ASP A 213 -3.15 -24.03 0.60
C ASP A 213 -4.29 -23.30 -0.11
N LYS A 214 -4.99 -23.99 -1.02
CA LYS A 214 -6.13 -23.42 -1.73
C LYS A 214 -7.30 -23.01 -0.82
N ASN A 215 -7.41 -23.63 0.35
CA ASN A 215 -8.43 -23.31 1.34
C ASN A 215 -7.93 -22.35 2.41
N ALA A 216 -6.74 -21.74 2.23
CA ALA A 216 -6.19 -20.84 3.22
C ALA A 216 -7.15 -19.71 3.57
N GLY A 217 -7.31 -19.43 4.87
CA GLY A 217 -7.89 -18.21 5.38
C GLY A 217 -6.93 -17.05 5.14
N ILE A 218 -7.47 -15.91 4.71
CA ILE A 218 -6.68 -14.73 4.33
C ILE A 218 -7.11 -13.55 5.16
N ASP A 219 -6.21 -13.04 5.99
CA ASP A 219 -6.35 -11.78 6.69
C ASP A 219 -5.45 -10.71 6.07
N LEU A 220 -5.66 -9.45 6.44
CA LEU A 220 -4.86 -8.33 5.95
C LEU A 220 -4.27 -7.55 7.12
N PHE A 221 -3.01 -7.21 6.98
CA PHE A 221 -2.35 -6.18 7.79
C PHE A 221 -1.82 -5.09 6.87
N ALA A 222 -2.19 -3.85 7.13
CA ALA A 222 -1.91 -2.78 6.21
C ALA A 222 -1.45 -1.50 6.92
N TYR A 223 -0.50 -0.82 6.32
CA TYR A 223 0.10 0.40 6.85
C TYR A 223 -0.13 1.58 5.90
N SER A 224 -0.65 2.70 6.43
CA SER A 224 -0.79 3.95 5.68
C SER A 224 -1.60 3.77 4.38
N ILE A 225 -1.05 4.06 3.20
CA ILE A 225 -1.73 3.86 1.90
C ILE A 225 -2.06 2.39 1.63
N GLY A 226 -1.33 1.45 2.23
CA GLY A 226 -1.69 0.04 2.19
C GLY A 226 -3.06 -0.22 2.82
N ALA A 227 -3.43 0.52 3.89
CA ALA A 227 -4.76 0.46 4.48
C ALA A 227 -5.83 0.95 3.49
N PHE A 228 -5.58 2.06 2.80
CA PHE A 228 -6.48 2.58 1.76
C PHE A 228 -6.76 1.55 0.66
N LEU A 229 -5.74 0.83 0.18
CA LEU A 229 -5.92 -0.26 -0.79
C LEU A 229 -6.64 -1.46 -0.18
N SER A 230 -6.32 -1.81 1.07
CA SER A 230 -6.95 -2.94 1.78
C SER A 230 -8.44 -2.70 2.05
N GLU A 231 -8.83 -1.46 2.35
CA GLU A 231 -10.24 -1.08 2.44
C GLU A 231 -10.97 -1.36 1.14
N ILE A 232 -10.40 -0.99 -0.02
CA ILE A 232 -11.00 -1.28 -1.34
C ILE A 232 -11.14 -2.79 -1.56
N LEU A 233 -10.10 -3.58 -1.23
CA LEU A 233 -10.12 -5.04 -1.37
C LEU A 233 -11.25 -5.67 -0.54
N VAL A 234 -11.38 -5.28 0.74
CA VAL A 234 -12.40 -5.85 1.64
C VAL A 234 -13.81 -5.30 1.32
N MET A 235 -13.91 -4.03 0.95
CA MET A 235 -15.20 -3.42 0.58
C MET A 235 -15.74 -4.02 -0.73
N SER A 236 -14.91 -4.22 -1.75
CA SER A 236 -15.31 -4.84 -3.03
C SER A 236 -15.54 -6.34 -2.90
N ASN A 237 -14.76 -6.99 -2.05
CA ASN A 237 -14.86 -8.42 -1.73
C ASN A 237 -14.98 -9.32 -2.97
N HIS A 238 -14.06 -9.14 -3.92
CA HIS A 238 -14.05 -9.86 -5.19
C HIS A 238 -14.15 -11.38 -4.97
N GLU A 239 -15.08 -12.04 -5.67
CA GLU A 239 -15.36 -13.48 -5.56
C GLU A 239 -15.49 -14.00 -4.10
N ASN A 240 -15.87 -13.12 -3.17
CA ASN A 240 -16.01 -13.42 -1.74
C ASN A 240 -14.69 -13.83 -1.05
N TYR A 241 -13.53 -13.48 -1.61
CA TYR A 241 -12.23 -13.86 -1.05
C TYR A 241 -11.99 -13.29 0.35
N PHE A 242 -12.62 -12.17 0.69
CA PHE A 242 -12.44 -11.47 1.95
C PHE A 242 -13.65 -11.55 2.91
N SER A 243 -14.63 -12.42 2.63
CA SER A 243 -15.87 -12.50 3.44
C SER A 243 -15.62 -12.83 4.91
N ASN A 244 -14.56 -13.58 5.22
CA ASN A 244 -14.18 -13.97 6.58
C ASN A 244 -12.82 -13.39 7.00
N SER A 245 -12.30 -12.42 6.25
CA SER A 245 -11.01 -11.81 6.53
C SER A 245 -11.11 -10.82 7.68
N LYS A 246 -10.06 -10.72 8.48
CA LYS A 246 -9.79 -9.60 9.37
C LYS A 246 -8.89 -8.61 8.64
N LEU A 247 -9.18 -7.33 8.75
CA LEU A 247 -8.31 -6.24 8.29
C LEU A 247 -7.86 -5.42 9.50
N VAL A 248 -6.57 -5.46 9.77
CA VAL A 248 -5.95 -4.59 10.77
C VAL A 248 -5.17 -3.48 10.06
N MET A 249 -5.59 -2.25 10.29
CA MET A 249 -4.98 -1.03 9.73
C MET A 249 -4.10 -0.35 10.77
N PHE A 250 -2.84 -0.15 10.46
CA PHE A 250 -1.91 0.60 11.31
C PHE A 250 -1.58 1.94 10.66
N CYS A 251 -1.84 3.04 11.36
CA CYS A 251 -1.70 4.41 10.85
C CYS A 251 -2.37 4.57 9.47
N GLY A 252 -3.63 4.17 9.37
CA GLY A 252 -4.44 4.19 8.14
C GLY A 252 -5.92 4.26 8.45
N GLY A 253 -6.77 4.31 7.41
CA GLY A 253 -8.24 4.32 7.52
C GLY A 253 -8.95 5.63 7.18
N PRO A 254 -8.32 6.83 7.19
CA PRO A 254 -8.98 8.05 6.72
C PRO A 254 -9.20 8.06 5.21
N VAL A 255 -10.27 8.73 4.78
CA VAL A 255 -10.46 9.06 3.37
C VAL A 255 -9.34 9.97 2.85
N PHE A 256 -9.07 9.92 1.54
CA PHE A 256 -7.92 10.61 0.92
C PHE A 256 -7.83 12.10 1.26
N ASN A 257 -8.94 12.84 1.23
CA ASN A 257 -8.92 14.28 1.51
C ASN A 257 -8.78 14.64 3.01
N ARG A 258 -8.56 13.66 3.88
CA ARG A 258 -8.34 13.81 5.33
C ARG A 258 -6.95 13.34 5.76
N ILE A 259 -6.06 13.07 4.80
CA ILE A 259 -4.66 12.76 5.07
C ILE A 259 -3.78 13.97 4.74
N SER A 260 -2.60 14.07 5.37
CA SER A 260 -1.63 15.15 5.20
C SER A 260 -0.29 14.61 4.69
N PRO A 261 -0.18 14.25 3.38
CA PRO A 261 0.96 13.48 2.87
C PRO A 261 2.18 14.33 2.52
N VAL A 262 2.15 15.66 2.74
CA VAL A 262 3.26 16.56 2.38
C VAL A 262 4.41 16.41 3.36
N SER A 263 5.41 15.63 3.00
CA SER A 263 6.62 15.39 3.78
C SER A 263 7.83 15.12 2.89
N LYS A 264 9.04 15.19 3.45
CA LYS A 264 10.28 14.84 2.72
C LYS A 264 10.33 13.37 2.25
N PHE A 265 9.45 12.53 2.75
CA PHE A 265 9.46 11.09 2.47
C PHE A 265 8.27 10.63 1.63
N ILE A 266 7.14 11.33 1.64
CA ILE A 266 5.91 10.93 0.95
C ILE A 266 5.74 11.71 -0.36
N LEU A 267 5.25 12.95 -0.30
CA LEU A 267 5.04 13.82 -1.45
C LEU A 267 5.50 15.25 -1.15
N ASP A 268 5.97 15.95 -2.17
CA ASP A 268 6.12 17.40 -2.10
C ASP A 268 4.78 18.15 -2.31
N SER A 269 4.77 19.45 -1.99
CA SER A 269 3.54 20.25 -2.04
C SER A 269 2.90 20.32 -3.42
N GLU A 270 3.68 20.44 -4.49
CA GLU A 270 3.17 20.57 -5.86
C GLU A 270 2.49 19.28 -6.34
N ALA A 271 3.10 18.12 -6.04
CA ALA A 271 2.50 16.84 -6.37
C ALA A 271 1.20 16.63 -5.58
N ASN A 272 1.17 17.02 -4.30
CA ASN A 272 -0.02 16.90 -3.48
C ASN A 272 -1.17 17.79 -3.99
N VAL A 273 -0.89 19.05 -4.33
CA VAL A 273 -1.90 19.98 -4.88
C VAL A 273 -2.50 19.42 -6.17
N ASN A 274 -1.66 18.93 -7.08
CA ASN A 274 -2.13 18.40 -8.36
C ASN A 274 -2.96 17.11 -8.16
N LEU A 275 -2.52 16.23 -7.27
CA LEU A 275 -3.22 14.99 -6.96
C LEU A 275 -4.56 15.27 -6.27
N TYR A 276 -4.59 16.21 -5.32
CA TYR A 276 -5.80 16.64 -4.62
C TYR A 276 -6.81 17.27 -5.60
N SER A 277 -6.35 18.19 -6.44
CA SER A 277 -7.18 18.83 -7.46
C SER A 277 -7.80 17.79 -8.41
N PHE A 278 -7.03 16.81 -8.85
CA PHE A 278 -7.52 15.74 -9.72
C PHE A 278 -8.53 14.82 -9.04
N LEU A 279 -8.21 14.29 -7.85
CA LEU A 279 -9.00 13.25 -7.19
C LEU A 279 -10.21 13.79 -6.41
N VAL A 280 -10.09 14.99 -5.85
CA VAL A 280 -11.07 15.54 -4.90
C VAL A 280 -11.93 16.63 -5.51
N GLU A 281 -11.30 17.58 -6.24
CA GLU A 281 -12.01 18.77 -6.72
C GLU A 281 -12.63 18.54 -8.11
N HIS A 282 -11.94 17.88 -9.01
CA HIS A 282 -12.30 17.82 -10.43
C HIS A 282 -12.53 16.42 -10.99
N LEU A 283 -12.60 15.39 -10.15
CA LEU A 283 -12.74 14.00 -10.61
C LEU A 283 -13.93 13.82 -11.56
N ASP A 284 -15.10 14.37 -11.24
CA ASP A 284 -16.30 14.21 -12.08
C ASP A 284 -16.12 14.83 -13.46
N SER A 285 -15.43 15.97 -13.57
CA SER A 285 -15.08 16.57 -14.86
C SER A 285 -14.11 15.69 -15.66
N HIS A 286 -13.18 15.02 -14.99
CA HIS A 286 -12.27 14.08 -15.63
C HIS A 286 -13.00 12.81 -16.10
N LEU A 287 -13.95 12.29 -15.33
CA LEU A 287 -14.77 11.15 -15.73
C LEU A 287 -15.63 11.43 -16.97
N GLN A 288 -16.08 12.68 -17.17
CA GLN A 288 -16.82 13.06 -18.38
C GLN A 288 -15.94 13.05 -19.64
N LYS A 289 -14.64 13.32 -19.52
CA LYS A 289 -13.71 13.49 -20.64
C LYS A 289 -12.86 12.25 -20.92
N ASP A 290 -12.71 11.37 -19.95
CA ASP A 290 -11.85 10.18 -20.02
C ASP A 290 -12.73 8.93 -19.88
N GLU A 291 -13.01 8.28 -21.02
CA GLU A 291 -13.89 7.09 -21.09
C GLU A 291 -13.35 5.93 -20.29
N ARG A 292 -12.02 5.73 -20.30
CA ARG A 292 -11.37 4.66 -19.55
C ARG A 292 -11.49 4.90 -18.05
N LEU A 293 -11.23 6.12 -17.61
CA LEU A 293 -11.39 6.48 -16.21
C LEU A 293 -12.84 6.32 -15.77
N ARG A 294 -13.80 6.74 -16.60
CA ARG A 294 -15.22 6.57 -16.36
C ARG A 294 -15.60 5.10 -16.26
N HIS A 295 -15.13 4.25 -17.18
CA HIS A 295 -15.38 2.81 -17.18
C HIS A 295 -15.02 2.18 -15.84
N TYR A 296 -13.83 2.48 -15.30
CA TYR A 296 -13.40 1.93 -14.02
C TYR A 296 -14.08 2.56 -12.80
N LEU A 297 -14.39 3.85 -12.85
CA LEU A 297 -14.79 4.58 -11.65
C LEU A 297 -16.28 4.95 -11.59
N SER A 298 -17.10 4.62 -12.61
CA SER A 298 -18.52 5.04 -12.65
C SER A 298 -19.52 3.92 -12.44
N GLY A 299 -19.15 2.84 -11.75
CA GLY A 299 -20.09 1.82 -11.26
C GLY A 299 -20.08 0.48 -12.00
N GLU A 300 -19.42 0.36 -13.16
CA GLU A 300 -19.24 -0.94 -13.82
C GLU A 300 -18.30 -1.86 -13.04
N HIS A 301 -17.32 -1.24 -12.37
CA HIS A 301 -16.37 -1.90 -11.48
C HIS A 301 -16.65 -1.52 -10.03
N ILE A 302 -16.97 -2.51 -9.21
CA ILE A 302 -17.34 -2.29 -7.80
C ILE A 302 -16.16 -1.72 -6.99
N GLU A 303 -14.93 -2.13 -7.29
CA GLU A 303 -13.72 -1.60 -6.67
C GLU A 303 -13.53 -0.11 -7.00
N GLY A 304 -13.89 0.33 -8.19
CA GLY A 304 -13.89 1.74 -8.57
C GLY A 304 -14.91 2.57 -7.80
N THR A 305 -16.08 1.99 -7.53
CA THR A 305 -17.11 2.61 -6.69
C THR A 305 -16.59 2.82 -5.26
N TYR A 306 -15.97 1.81 -4.66
CA TYR A 306 -15.42 1.95 -3.31
C TYR A 306 -14.18 2.85 -3.29
N PHE A 307 -13.31 2.79 -4.30
CA PHE A 307 -12.23 3.76 -4.44
C PHE A 307 -12.75 5.21 -4.40
N ARG A 308 -13.78 5.54 -5.20
CA ARG A 308 -14.40 6.88 -5.19
C ARG A 308 -14.97 7.25 -3.83
N SER A 309 -15.59 6.30 -3.14
CA SER A 309 -16.24 6.55 -1.84
C SER A 309 -15.26 6.93 -0.73
N ILE A 310 -13.98 6.57 -0.87
CA ILE A 310 -12.93 6.89 0.11
C ILE A 310 -11.99 8.02 -0.34
N LEU A 311 -12.31 8.73 -1.44
CA LEU A 311 -11.53 9.90 -1.87
C LEU A 311 -11.90 11.18 -1.12
N ASN A 312 -13.17 11.41 -0.88
CA ASN A 312 -13.68 12.63 -0.26
C ASN A 312 -14.65 12.29 0.85
N TYR A 313 -14.45 12.91 2.01
CA TYR A 313 -15.26 12.67 3.21
C TYR A 313 -16.76 12.89 3.00
N SER A 314 -17.12 13.95 2.29
CA SER A 314 -18.51 14.33 2.06
C SER A 314 -19.15 13.65 0.85
N SER A 315 -18.33 13.27 -0.13
CA SER A 315 -18.82 12.61 -1.35
C SER A 315 -19.03 11.12 -1.09
N MET A 316 -20.14 10.57 -1.61
CA MET A 316 -20.51 9.15 -1.48
C MET A 316 -20.48 8.62 -0.03
N ALA A 317 -20.69 9.48 0.97
CA ALA A 317 -20.62 9.13 2.38
C ALA A 317 -21.60 7.98 2.73
N SER A 318 -22.82 8.00 2.19
CA SER A 318 -23.81 6.94 2.42
C SER A 318 -23.33 5.58 1.91
N VAL A 319 -22.76 5.53 0.71
CA VAL A 319 -22.21 4.28 0.12
C VAL A 319 -21.09 3.74 0.98
N ARG A 320 -20.15 4.61 1.37
CA ARG A 320 -19.04 4.24 2.24
C ARG A 320 -19.51 3.74 3.61
N GLU A 321 -20.35 4.53 4.31
CA GLU A 321 -20.78 4.22 5.67
C GLU A 321 -21.67 2.97 5.73
N GLU A 322 -22.53 2.76 4.74
CA GLU A 322 -23.33 1.53 4.63
C GLU A 322 -22.41 0.31 4.50
N ARG A 323 -21.41 0.39 3.63
CA ARG A 323 -20.46 -0.71 3.46
C ARG A 323 -19.59 -0.94 4.69
N LEU A 324 -19.09 0.14 5.31
CA LEU A 324 -18.33 0.04 6.56
C LEU A 324 -19.15 -0.61 7.69
N LYS A 325 -20.44 -0.29 7.81
CA LYS A 325 -21.34 -0.97 8.78
C LYS A 325 -21.42 -2.47 8.52
N ALA A 326 -21.56 -2.87 7.26
CA ALA A 326 -21.68 -4.28 6.89
C ALA A 326 -20.42 -5.09 7.19
N ILE A 327 -19.23 -4.48 7.10
CA ILE A 327 -17.94 -5.15 7.33
C ILE A 327 -17.28 -4.74 8.65
N ALA A 328 -17.93 -3.95 9.51
CA ALA A 328 -17.35 -3.45 10.76
C ALA A 328 -16.71 -4.54 11.64
N PRO A 329 -17.29 -5.75 11.79
CA PRO A 329 -16.67 -6.83 12.57
C PRO A 329 -15.33 -7.34 12.02
N GLN A 330 -15.04 -7.07 10.75
CA GLN A 330 -13.79 -7.45 10.08
C GLN A 330 -12.67 -6.41 10.28
N LEU A 331 -13.03 -5.17 10.67
CA LEU A 331 -12.13 -4.02 10.68
C LEU A 331 -11.63 -3.70 12.08
N HIS A 332 -10.33 -3.43 12.17
CA HIS A 332 -9.69 -2.88 13.36
C HIS A 332 -8.62 -1.87 12.94
N ALA A 333 -8.56 -0.72 13.59
CA ALA A 333 -7.53 0.27 13.33
C ALA A 333 -6.69 0.55 14.58
N VAL A 334 -5.39 0.75 14.38
CA VAL A 334 -4.45 1.23 15.40
C VAL A 334 -3.85 2.53 14.90
N ALA A 335 -4.13 3.62 15.61
CA ALA A 335 -3.64 4.96 15.30
C ALA A 335 -2.69 5.45 16.39
N LEU A 336 -1.78 6.34 16.03
CA LEU A 336 -0.80 6.90 16.96
C LEU A 336 -1.06 8.38 17.19
N ASN A 337 -1.19 8.81 18.44
CA ASN A 337 -1.16 10.22 18.79
C ASN A 337 0.20 10.81 18.36
N GLY A 338 0.18 12.02 17.78
CA GLY A 338 1.38 12.64 17.23
C GLY A 338 1.70 12.26 15.78
N ASP A 339 0.95 11.34 15.16
CA ASP A 339 1.04 11.11 13.70
C ASP A 339 0.52 12.37 12.98
N THR A 340 1.38 13.00 12.18
CA THR A 340 1.09 14.25 11.46
C THR A 340 0.62 14.03 10.03
N VAL A 341 0.59 12.79 9.57
CA VAL A 341 0.09 12.38 8.24
C VAL A 341 -1.30 11.79 8.36
N ILE A 342 -1.49 10.85 9.29
CA ILE A 342 -2.75 10.15 9.57
C ILE A 342 -3.21 10.53 10.99
N TYR A 343 -3.99 11.58 11.08
CA TYR A 343 -4.51 12.04 12.37
C TYR A 343 -5.50 11.04 12.96
N PRO A 344 -5.39 10.64 14.24
CA PRO A 344 -6.28 9.67 14.87
C PRO A 344 -7.77 10.05 14.82
N TYR A 345 -8.09 11.34 14.95
CA TYR A 345 -9.48 11.79 14.87
C TYR A 345 -10.08 11.63 13.46
N GLU A 346 -9.25 11.67 12.39
CA GLU A 346 -9.72 11.40 11.02
C GLU A 346 -9.91 9.91 10.74
N VAL A 347 -9.12 9.05 11.41
CA VAL A 347 -9.38 7.59 11.43
C VAL A 347 -10.75 7.31 12.02
N LEU A 348 -11.03 7.90 13.19
CA LEU A 348 -12.34 7.79 13.82
C LEU A 348 -13.46 8.39 12.95
N ASN A 349 -13.26 9.58 12.36
CA ASN A 349 -14.25 10.24 11.51
C ASN A 349 -14.65 9.39 10.32
N THR A 350 -13.70 8.71 9.71
CA THR A 350 -13.96 7.86 8.55
C THR A 350 -14.56 6.53 8.95
N LEU A 351 -13.88 5.76 9.81
CA LEU A 351 -14.25 4.37 10.09
C LEU A 351 -15.51 4.25 10.94
N GLN A 352 -15.75 5.19 11.86
CA GLN A 352 -16.94 5.21 12.68
C GLN A 352 -18.07 6.07 12.10
N GLY A 353 -17.82 6.70 10.94
CA GLY A 353 -18.77 7.53 10.21
C GLY A 353 -19.06 8.88 10.89
N LYS A 354 -19.85 9.70 10.19
CA LYS A 354 -20.21 11.06 10.62
C LYS A 354 -20.81 11.13 12.03
N TYR A 355 -21.60 10.14 12.39
CA TYR A 355 -22.31 10.10 13.68
C TYR A 355 -21.65 9.18 14.70
N ARG A 356 -20.44 8.67 14.44
CA ARG A 356 -19.70 7.74 15.31
C ARG A 356 -20.52 6.50 15.71
N ASN A 357 -21.39 6.03 14.82
CA ASN A 357 -22.31 4.91 15.07
C ASN A 357 -21.97 3.65 14.27
N ILE A 358 -20.84 3.63 13.57
CA ILE A 358 -20.28 2.41 12.94
C ILE A 358 -19.35 1.74 13.95
N PRO A 359 -19.60 0.49 14.33
CA PRO A 359 -18.88 -0.16 15.43
C PRO A 359 -17.50 -0.72 15.01
N VAL A 360 -16.71 0.07 14.29
CA VAL A 360 -15.31 -0.28 14.00
C VAL A 360 -14.46 0.05 15.22
N ALA A 361 -13.70 -0.92 15.68
CA ALA A 361 -12.77 -0.73 16.79
C ALA A 361 -11.53 0.06 16.34
N VAL A 362 -11.18 1.09 17.12
CA VAL A 362 -10.02 1.95 16.88
C VAL A 362 -9.26 2.13 18.19
N ASP A 363 -8.04 1.60 18.27
CA ASP A 363 -7.11 1.88 19.36
C ASP A 363 -6.25 3.10 19.02
N ILE A 364 -6.21 4.07 19.91
CA ILE A 364 -5.36 5.27 19.79
C ILE A 364 -4.28 5.18 20.86
N LEU A 365 -3.01 5.19 20.44
CA LEU A 365 -1.87 4.94 21.32
C LEU A 365 -0.90 6.12 21.33
N ASP A 366 -0.32 6.39 22.51
CA ASP A 366 0.81 7.28 22.67
C ASP A 366 2.11 6.49 22.64
N LEU A 367 3.11 7.03 21.92
CA LEU A 367 4.49 6.56 21.98
C LEU A 367 5.30 7.46 22.94
N PRO A 368 6.23 6.91 23.72
CA PRO A 368 7.00 7.66 24.73
C PRO A 368 8.17 8.45 24.13
N TYR A 369 8.15 8.71 22.83
CA TYR A 369 9.18 9.45 22.08
C TYR A 369 8.58 10.12 20.85
N GLU A 370 9.28 11.10 20.30
CA GLU A 370 8.93 11.72 19.02
C GLU A 370 9.23 10.77 17.87
N PHE A 371 8.30 10.70 16.92
CA PHE A 371 8.41 9.88 15.73
C PHE A 371 7.87 10.62 14.51
N ILE A 372 8.15 10.10 13.33
CA ILE A 372 7.51 10.52 12.08
C ILE A 372 6.69 9.36 11.54
N HIS A 373 5.64 9.71 10.77
CA HIS A 373 4.73 8.71 10.19
C HIS A 373 5.49 7.57 9.50
N GLU A 374 6.51 7.87 8.72
CA GLU A 374 7.26 6.88 7.95
C GLU A 374 8.13 5.94 8.82
N THR A 375 8.41 6.32 10.05
CA THR A 375 9.26 5.54 10.96
C THR A 375 8.73 5.61 12.39
N PRO A 376 7.59 4.94 12.69
CA PRO A 376 7.00 4.97 14.04
C PRO A 376 7.89 4.28 15.08
N PHE A 377 8.77 3.37 14.66
CA PHE A 377 9.74 2.68 15.53
C PHE A 377 11.16 2.92 15.03
N PRO A 378 11.79 4.06 15.38
CA PRO A 378 13.13 4.41 14.92
C PRO A 378 14.20 3.55 15.61
N VAL A 379 15.00 2.79 14.82
CA VAL A 379 16.07 1.94 15.38
C VAL A 379 17.31 2.72 15.86
N MET A 380 17.50 3.95 15.39
CA MET A 380 18.65 4.83 15.71
C MET A 380 18.32 5.82 16.84
N ILE A 381 17.69 5.38 17.91
CA ILE A 381 17.37 6.21 19.06
C ILE A 381 18.28 5.88 20.25
N LYS A 382 18.65 6.89 21.05
CA LYS A 382 19.51 6.70 22.23
C LYS A 382 18.91 5.74 23.27
N ASN A 383 17.58 5.63 23.31
CA ASN A 383 16.88 4.75 24.22
C ASN A 383 16.10 3.67 23.45
N ALA A 384 16.81 2.63 23.02
CA ALA A 384 16.22 1.49 22.30
C ALA A 384 15.16 0.74 23.14
N SER A 385 15.22 0.76 24.46
CA SER A 385 14.22 0.12 25.33
C SER A 385 12.83 0.70 25.12
N LEU A 386 12.71 2.03 25.07
CA LEU A 386 11.41 2.69 24.83
C LEU A 386 10.80 2.30 23.48
N VAL A 387 11.64 2.17 22.44
CA VAL A 387 11.16 1.75 21.11
C VAL A 387 10.71 0.29 21.13
N ASN A 388 11.46 -0.59 21.80
CA ASN A 388 11.12 -1.99 21.94
C ASN A 388 9.79 -2.17 22.69
N GLU A 389 9.60 -1.48 23.82
CA GLU A 389 8.37 -1.50 24.62
C GLU A 389 7.17 -0.96 23.84
N ALA A 390 7.36 0.13 23.08
CA ALA A 390 6.33 0.72 22.23
C ALA A 390 5.95 -0.23 21.09
N PHE A 391 6.93 -0.85 20.45
CA PHE A 391 6.70 -1.86 19.42
C PHE A 391 5.89 -3.03 19.97
N ASP A 392 6.30 -3.60 21.10
CA ASP A 392 5.60 -4.70 21.73
C ASP A 392 4.16 -4.33 22.09
N LYS A 393 3.93 -3.15 22.66
CA LYS A 393 2.59 -2.64 22.98
C LYS A 393 1.69 -2.60 21.75
N VAL A 394 2.17 -2.01 20.66
CA VAL A 394 1.43 -1.88 19.40
C VAL A 394 1.19 -3.25 18.76
N PHE A 395 2.24 -4.06 18.61
CA PHE A 395 2.14 -5.34 17.92
C PHE A 395 1.40 -6.41 18.74
N ASN A 396 1.36 -6.33 20.06
CA ASN A 396 0.49 -7.18 20.86
C ASN A 396 -1.00 -6.94 20.56
N ILE A 397 -1.41 -5.69 20.30
CA ILE A 397 -2.77 -5.37 19.87
C ILE A 397 -3.01 -5.93 18.47
N ILE A 398 -2.13 -5.63 17.50
CA ILE A 398 -2.23 -6.08 16.11
C ILE A 398 -2.32 -7.61 16.04
N CYS A 399 -1.41 -8.33 16.71
CA CYS A 399 -1.37 -9.78 16.66
C CYS A 399 -2.58 -10.42 17.35
N ARG A 400 -3.09 -9.84 18.44
CA ARG A 400 -4.33 -10.31 19.07
C ARG A 400 -5.53 -10.18 18.13
N GLN A 401 -5.60 -9.14 17.32
CA GLN A 401 -6.68 -8.99 16.35
C GLN A 401 -6.54 -9.95 15.16
N LEU A 402 -5.31 -10.24 14.75
CA LEU A 402 -5.03 -11.19 13.68
C LEU A 402 -5.08 -12.66 14.14
N ALA A 403 -4.96 -12.98 15.42
CA ALA A 403 -5.05 -14.34 15.92
C ALA A 403 -6.47 -14.92 15.78
#